data_705b2969e78fad49de9c26898b51d2eb
#
_entry.id   705b2969e78fad49de9c26898b51d2eb
#
_cell.length_a   1.000
_cell.length_b   1.000
_cell.length_c   1.000
_cell.angle_alpha   90.00
_cell.angle_beta   90.00
_cell.angle_gamma   90.00
#
_symmetry.space_group_name_H-M   'P 1'
#
loop_
_entity.id
_entity.type
_entity.pdbx_description
1 polymer ?
#
loop_
_entity_poly.entity_id
_entity_poly.type
_entity_poly.pdbx_seq_one_letter_code
_entity_poly.pdbx_strand_id
1 'polypeptide(L)'
;KKIEYVLDQVGMTGFEKRPVHTLSGGQKQRLTIACALISNKNFILLDEPTALLDQTSQSKVLQTIKNLTSDNKKPLSALWITHRYEELTYADAVAELKNGFLSSWQEPSKFQYN
;
A
#
# COMPACT_ATOMS: atom_id res chain seq x y z
N LYS A 1 -21.06 -2.50 9.30
CA LYS A 1 -21.20 -2.22 7.87
C LYS A 1 -19.99 -1.50 7.29
N LYS A 2 -19.46 -0.48 8.00
CA LYS A 2 -18.24 0.19 7.56
C LYS A 2 -17.02 -0.75 7.62
N ILE A 3 -16.96 -1.59 8.64
CA ILE A 3 -15.89 -2.57 8.79
C ILE A 3 -15.94 -3.58 7.63
N GLU A 4 -17.13 -4.08 7.32
CA GLU A 4 -17.28 -5.02 6.20
C GLU A 4 -16.84 -4.39 4.88
N TYR A 5 -17.19 -3.12 4.68
CA TYR A 5 -16.81 -2.40 3.46
C TYR A 5 -15.28 -2.29 3.32
N VAL A 6 -14.59 -1.85 4.39
CA VAL A 6 -13.14 -1.66 4.29
C VAL A 6 -12.40 -2.98 4.19
N LEU A 7 -12.87 -4.04 4.83
CA LEU A 7 -12.27 -5.37 4.68
C LEU A 7 -12.40 -5.87 3.24
N ASP A 8 -13.56 -5.62 2.63
CA ASP A 8 -13.76 -5.98 1.23
C ASP A 8 -12.78 -5.23 0.33
N GLN A 9 -12.55 -3.94 0.60
CA GLN A 9 -11.62 -3.11 -0.19
C GLN A 9 -10.19 -3.65 -0.15
N VAL A 10 -9.79 -4.30 0.92
CA VAL A 10 -8.44 -4.86 1.04
C VAL A 10 -8.38 -6.38 0.77
N GLY A 11 -9.48 -6.94 0.23
CA GLY A 11 -9.52 -8.34 -0.15
C GLY A 11 -9.62 -9.29 1.04
N MET A 12 -10.23 -8.86 2.13
CA MET A 12 -10.37 -9.66 3.35
C MET A 12 -11.83 -9.84 3.74
N THR A 13 -12.69 -10.03 2.76
CA THR A 13 -14.11 -10.30 3.00
C THR A 13 -14.28 -11.51 3.90
N GLY A 14 -15.12 -11.38 4.93
CA GLY A 14 -15.39 -12.49 5.84
C GLY A 14 -14.42 -12.61 7.02
N PHE A 15 -13.46 -11.70 7.13
CA PHE A 15 -12.43 -11.78 8.18
C PHE A 15 -12.81 -11.07 9.49
N GLU A 16 -14.03 -10.52 9.59
CA GLU A 16 -14.42 -9.66 10.73
C GLU A 16 -14.19 -10.29 12.09
N LYS A 17 -14.38 -11.61 12.18
CA LYS A 17 -14.31 -12.33 13.46
C LYS A 17 -13.02 -13.15 13.62
N ARG A 18 -12.11 -13.07 12.66
CA ARG A 18 -10.86 -13.82 12.75
C ARG A 18 -9.89 -13.16 13.73
N PRO A 19 -9.35 -13.89 14.70
CA PRO A 19 -8.33 -13.34 15.59
C PRO A 19 -7.08 -12.89 14.80
N VAL A 20 -6.52 -11.74 15.18
CA VAL A 20 -5.39 -11.16 14.48
C VAL A 20 -4.19 -12.11 14.42
N HIS A 21 -3.97 -12.88 15.48
CA HIS A 21 -2.82 -13.80 15.54
C HIS A 21 -2.92 -14.95 14.52
N THR A 22 -4.10 -15.17 13.90
CA THR A 22 -4.26 -16.20 12.86
C THR A 22 -3.98 -15.68 11.46
N LEU A 23 -3.69 -14.39 11.31
CA LEU A 23 -3.46 -13.78 10.01
C LEU A 23 -2.02 -13.96 9.56
N SER A 24 -1.83 -14.10 8.24
CA SER A 24 -0.48 -14.06 7.66
C SER A 24 0.10 -12.65 7.73
N GLY A 25 1.41 -12.51 7.45
CA GLY A 25 2.06 -11.20 7.42
C GLY A 25 1.41 -10.25 6.42
N GLY A 26 1.10 -10.75 5.21
CA GLY A 26 0.43 -9.94 4.20
C GLY A 26 -0.99 -9.56 4.59
N GLN A 27 -1.71 -10.47 5.24
CA GLN A 27 -3.05 -10.18 5.73
C GLN A 27 -3.02 -9.12 6.83
N LYS A 28 -2.06 -9.21 7.75
CA LYS A 28 -1.89 -8.17 8.79
C LYS A 28 -1.60 -6.81 8.17
N GLN A 29 -0.79 -6.78 7.13
CA GLN A 29 -0.45 -5.53 6.45
C GLN A 29 -1.69 -4.94 5.77
N ARG A 30 -2.48 -5.76 5.10
CA ARG A 30 -3.72 -5.30 4.47
C ARG A 30 -4.74 -4.84 5.51
N LEU A 31 -4.78 -5.51 6.68
CA LEU A 31 -5.63 -5.05 7.77
C LEU A 31 -5.20 -3.67 8.27
N THR A 32 -3.89 -3.40 8.33
CA THR A 32 -3.37 -2.08 8.68
C THR A 32 -3.87 -1.02 7.70
N ILE A 33 -3.86 -1.33 6.40
CA ILE A 33 -4.40 -0.42 5.39
C ILE A 33 -5.90 -0.20 5.59
N ALA A 34 -6.65 -1.26 5.89
CA ALA A 34 -8.08 -1.16 6.18
C ALA A 34 -8.36 -0.24 7.37
N CYS A 35 -7.54 -0.34 8.42
CA CYS A 35 -7.66 0.54 9.59
C CYS A 35 -7.47 2.00 9.22
N ALA A 36 -6.52 2.29 8.32
CA ALA A 36 -6.32 3.65 7.83
C ALA A 36 -7.54 4.15 7.05
N LEU A 37 -8.19 3.27 6.28
CA LEU A 37 -9.39 3.63 5.52
C LEU A 37 -10.57 3.96 6.42
N ILE A 38 -10.67 3.33 7.59
CA ILE A 38 -11.74 3.61 8.53
C ILE A 38 -11.68 5.05 9.02
N SER A 39 -10.49 5.63 9.12
CA SER A 39 -10.32 7.01 9.57
C SER A 39 -10.86 8.05 8.60
N ASN A 40 -11.28 7.62 7.42
CA ASN A 40 -11.90 8.46 6.38
C ASN A 40 -10.98 9.59 5.91
N LYS A 41 -9.69 9.36 5.91
CA LYS A 41 -8.71 10.29 5.36
C LYS A 41 -8.49 9.97 3.88
N ASN A 42 -8.03 10.96 3.13
CA ASN A 42 -7.77 10.80 1.71
C ASN A 42 -6.29 10.63 1.40
N PHE A 43 -5.47 10.41 2.41
CA PHE A 43 -4.02 10.25 2.26
C PHE A 43 -3.50 9.21 3.25
N ILE A 44 -2.66 8.30 2.80
CA ILE A 44 -1.98 7.35 3.68
C ILE A 44 -0.47 7.38 3.45
N LEU A 45 0.26 7.19 4.54
CA LEU A 45 1.71 7.10 4.52
C LEU A 45 2.09 5.66 4.86
N LEU A 46 2.85 5.02 4.00
CA LEU A 46 3.27 3.64 4.15
C LEU A 46 4.80 3.57 4.17
N ASP A 47 5.35 3.01 5.22
CA ASP A 47 6.80 2.85 5.36
C ASP A 47 7.14 1.38 5.13
N GLU A 48 7.73 1.09 3.99
CA GLU A 48 8.11 -0.25 3.54
C GLU A 48 6.98 -1.27 3.74
N PRO A 49 5.83 -1.06 3.07
CA PRO A 49 4.62 -1.84 3.36
C PRO A 49 4.73 -3.33 3.03
N THR A 50 5.75 -3.74 2.28
CA THR A 50 5.93 -5.15 1.90
C THR A 50 7.15 -5.78 2.56
N ALA A 51 7.79 -5.09 3.52
CA ALA A 51 8.96 -5.63 4.20
C ALA A 51 8.63 -6.97 4.86
N LEU A 52 9.53 -7.93 4.73
CA LEU A 52 9.42 -9.27 5.32
C LEU A 52 8.27 -10.12 4.77
N LEU A 53 7.63 -9.70 3.68
CA LEU A 53 6.60 -10.48 3.03
C LEU A 53 7.19 -11.33 1.89
N ASP A 54 6.62 -12.51 1.67
CA ASP A 54 6.95 -13.30 0.49
C ASP A 54 6.41 -12.62 -0.78
N GLN A 55 6.84 -13.11 -1.94
CA GLN A 55 6.51 -12.46 -3.21
C GLN A 55 5.01 -12.43 -3.48
N THR A 56 4.29 -13.50 -3.16
CA THR A 56 2.84 -13.56 -3.35
C THR A 56 2.13 -12.55 -2.47
N SER A 57 2.49 -12.49 -1.19
CA SER A 57 1.90 -11.52 -0.25
C SER A 57 2.26 -10.09 -0.64
N GLN A 58 3.50 -9.86 -1.07
CA GLN A 58 3.95 -8.56 -1.55
C GLN A 58 3.07 -8.08 -2.71
N SER A 59 2.85 -8.93 -3.71
CA SER A 59 2.03 -8.57 -4.87
C SER A 59 0.61 -8.22 -4.48
N LYS A 60 0.02 -8.95 -3.53
CA LYS A 60 -1.34 -8.68 -3.06
C LYS A 60 -1.45 -7.33 -2.36
N VAL A 61 -0.46 -6.99 -1.52
CA VAL A 61 -0.45 -5.70 -0.83
C VAL A 61 -0.30 -4.56 -1.84
N LEU A 62 0.62 -4.69 -2.79
CA LEU A 62 0.83 -3.65 -3.80
C LEU A 62 -0.39 -3.47 -4.68
N GLN A 63 -1.03 -4.56 -5.09
CA GLN A 63 -2.24 -4.48 -5.89
C GLN A 63 -3.37 -3.82 -5.12
N THR A 64 -3.49 -4.10 -3.82
CA THR A 64 -4.47 -3.46 -2.96
C THR A 64 -4.26 -1.94 -2.93
N ILE A 65 -3.02 -1.50 -2.73
CA ILE A 65 -2.69 -0.07 -2.75
C ILE A 65 -3.05 0.54 -4.11
N LYS A 66 -2.69 -0.13 -5.20
CA LYS A 66 -2.98 0.36 -6.54
C LYS A 66 -4.47 0.50 -6.79
N ASN A 67 -5.25 -0.49 -6.37
CA ASN A 67 -6.71 -0.45 -6.54
C ASN A 67 -7.34 0.70 -5.76
N LEU A 68 -6.89 0.91 -4.53
CA LEU A 68 -7.43 1.98 -3.68
C LEU A 68 -7.08 3.36 -4.21
N THR A 69 -5.88 3.54 -4.74
CA THR A 69 -5.44 4.84 -5.26
C THR A 69 -5.99 5.13 -6.65
N SER A 70 -6.54 4.13 -7.32
CA SER A 70 -7.13 4.28 -8.65
C SER A 70 -8.65 4.46 -8.61
N ASP A 71 -9.27 4.43 -7.43
CA ASP A 71 -10.72 4.58 -7.31
C ASP A 71 -11.12 6.04 -7.45
N ASN A 72 -11.87 6.35 -8.52
CA ASN A 72 -12.29 7.72 -8.78
C ASN A 72 -13.43 8.19 -7.87
N LYS A 73 -14.16 7.28 -7.23
CA LYS A 73 -15.29 7.62 -6.36
C LYS A 73 -14.82 8.05 -4.97
N LYS A 74 -13.77 7.44 -4.48
CA LYS A 74 -13.17 7.79 -3.20
C LYS A 74 -11.67 7.92 -3.40
N PRO A 75 -11.21 9.06 -3.93
CA PRO A 75 -9.80 9.20 -4.22
C PRO A 75 -8.96 9.09 -2.96
N LEU A 76 -7.95 8.23 -3.03
CA LEU A 76 -6.98 8.03 -1.97
C LEU A 76 -5.60 8.24 -2.56
N SER A 77 -4.79 9.04 -1.90
CA SER A 77 -3.39 9.21 -2.27
C SER A 77 -2.53 8.44 -1.30
N ALA A 78 -1.49 7.81 -1.80
CA ALA A 78 -0.55 7.06 -0.98
C ALA A 78 0.87 7.54 -1.26
N LEU A 79 1.59 7.82 -0.19
CA LEU A 79 3.03 8.02 -0.26
C LEU A 79 3.67 6.83 0.45
N TRP A 80 4.49 6.07 -0.27
CA TRP A 80 5.17 4.98 0.41
C TRP A 80 6.68 5.04 0.16
N ILE A 81 7.40 4.56 1.16
CA ILE A 81 8.85 4.51 1.18
C ILE A 81 9.26 3.06 0.96
N THR A 82 10.17 2.82 0.03
CA THR A 82 10.62 1.46 -0.26
C THR A 82 12.07 1.45 -0.71
N HIS A 83 12.76 0.33 -0.45
CA HIS A 83 14.06 0.02 -1.04
C HIS A 83 13.94 -0.97 -2.19
N ARG A 84 12.73 -1.42 -2.49
CA ARG A 84 12.48 -2.46 -3.50
C ARG A 84 12.11 -1.82 -4.83
N TYR A 85 13.03 -1.87 -5.78
CA TYR A 85 12.83 -1.22 -7.07
C TYR A 85 11.67 -1.81 -7.86
N GLU A 86 11.37 -3.10 -7.67
CA GLU A 86 10.26 -3.74 -8.35
C GLU A 86 8.89 -3.15 -7.94
N GLU A 87 8.82 -2.45 -6.82
CA GLU A 87 7.58 -1.79 -6.39
C GLU A 87 7.31 -0.48 -7.13
N LEU A 88 8.33 0.11 -7.73
CA LEU A 88 8.20 1.43 -8.35
C LEU A 88 7.21 1.44 -9.51
N THR A 89 7.02 0.31 -10.18
CA THR A 89 6.07 0.22 -11.30
C THR A 89 4.62 0.41 -10.87
N TYR A 90 4.33 0.26 -9.57
CA TYR A 90 2.97 0.48 -9.04
C TYR A 90 2.69 1.95 -8.76
N ALA A 91 3.69 2.81 -8.79
CA ALA A 91 3.57 4.22 -8.44
C ALA A 91 3.25 5.07 -9.66
N ASP A 92 2.61 6.21 -9.43
CA ASP A 92 2.39 7.20 -10.48
C ASP A 92 3.62 8.09 -10.65
N ALA A 93 4.37 8.33 -9.58
CA ALA A 93 5.58 9.13 -9.61
C ALA A 93 6.56 8.62 -8.56
N VAL A 94 7.84 8.81 -8.81
CA VAL A 94 8.94 8.32 -7.98
C VAL A 94 9.92 9.45 -7.72
N ALA A 95 10.45 9.53 -6.49
CA ALA A 95 11.55 10.42 -6.15
C ALA A 95 12.53 9.64 -5.28
N GLU A 96 13.79 10.01 -5.35
CA GLU A 96 14.83 9.38 -4.53
C GLU A 96 15.21 10.29 -3.36
N LEU A 97 15.28 9.69 -2.17
CA LEU A 97 15.78 10.36 -0.99
C LEU A 97 17.22 9.88 -0.76
N LYS A 98 18.18 10.80 -0.88
CA LYS A 98 19.59 10.46 -0.78
C LYS A 98 20.33 11.55 -0.02
N ASN A 99 21.08 11.18 1.01
CA ASN A 99 21.88 12.11 1.82
C ASN A 99 21.05 13.30 2.35
N GLY A 100 19.80 13.05 2.72
CA GLY A 100 18.92 14.08 3.24
C GLY A 100 18.26 14.96 2.19
N PHE A 101 18.47 14.70 0.90
CA PHE A 101 17.91 15.47 -0.19
C PHE A 101 16.95 14.65 -1.01
N LEU A 102 15.80 15.25 -1.35
CA LEU A 102 14.78 14.62 -2.17
C LEU A 102 14.97 15.06 -3.62
N SER A 103 15.03 14.09 -4.54
CA SER A 103 15.13 14.40 -5.97
C SER A 103 13.80 14.93 -6.51
N SER A 104 13.82 15.39 -7.76
CA SER A 104 12.58 15.73 -8.47
C SER A 104 11.73 14.49 -8.67
N TRP A 105 10.41 14.66 -8.69
CA TRP A 105 9.47 13.59 -9.01
C TRP A 105 9.53 13.28 -10.50
N GLN A 106 9.49 12.00 -10.84
CA GLN A 106 9.52 11.55 -12.23
C GLN A 106 8.70 10.30 -12.42
N GLU A 107 8.36 9.98 -13.65
CA GLU A 107 7.65 8.74 -13.97
C GLU A 107 8.54 7.53 -13.65
N PRO A 108 7.94 6.43 -13.16
CA PRO A 108 8.73 5.23 -12.83
C PRO A 108 9.59 4.73 -13.99
N SER A 109 9.08 4.81 -15.22
CA SER A 109 9.80 4.36 -16.41
C SER A 109 11.06 5.17 -16.69
N LYS A 110 11.14 6.39 -16.18
CA LYS A 110 12.27 7.29 -16.38
C LYS A 110 13.24 7.28 -15.21
N PHE A 111 12.89 6.60 -14.13
CA PHE A 111 13.75 6.56 -12.95
C PHE A 111 14.95 5.68 -13.22
N GLN A 112 16.16 6.21 -12.95
CA GLN A 112 17.41 5.49 -13.15
C GLN A 112 17.96 5.08 -11.78
N TYR A 113 18.24 3.79 -11.67
CA TYR A 113 18.86 3.24 -10.46
C TYR A 113 20.36 3.45 -10.50
N ASN A 114 20.89 3.95 -9.42
CA ASN A 114 22.33 4.13 -9.27
C ASN A 114 22.85 3.28 -8.11
#